data_6711574246b4aca1bb3a0fb02331226e
#
_entry.id   6711574246b4aca1bb3a0fb02331226e
#
_cell.length_a   1.000
_cell.length_b   1.000
_cell.length_c   1.000
_cell.angle_alpha   90.00
_cell.angle_beta   90.00
_cell.angle_gamma   90.00
#
_symmetry.space_group_name_H-M   'P 1'
#
loop_
_entity.id
_entity.type
_entity.pdbx_description
1 polymer ?
#
loop_
_entity_poly.entity_id
_entity_poly.type
_entity_poly.pdbx_seq_one_letter_code
_entity_poly.pdbx_strand_id
1 'polypeptide(L)'
;MIPGIKCLRTNILPSHHSGNHQFTSTASNKLTFQIPSFPNSYINTKRSFIRFVLKTSANGVLVPQANPFRRLLLKSSRGQVLEDIDNSDKLCRLFQNMKTKQTLEAEAVSTKDIRAVDVGKNFSKMTNVSGQLTKHTLQSGILGDWQEYLVPVSSMVASSGYAFQLELFLNEDAKVVGSTNTNPATYSLEEVSFDVELVEVSDAIMADINSELANGAQIPLPYKSWRSHQIALSGAGTEHKIDISESAMNLTNMYSVIMPQSWSQKQSVTNIKYLAKEFDPYSFYGGRKALSASGAFTDATDYVNKYVWRYGCTYYPQSPIELVPDSTLALETSLATLDLKNNERPFMATLEDNATESHPRFESRDFVLAHSFRKSGDKGIVLGLNSANSGAPISLQLHFNSNPNASLPKSVQTFIEQENTLYIKPNGESSTVAN
;
A
#
# COMPACT_ATOMS: atom_id res chain seq x y z
N MET A 1 -18.10 -5.23 29.09
CA MET A 1 -16.75 -4.62 29.26
C MET A 1 -15.95 -5.58 30.11
N ILE A 2 -14.80 -6.04 29.65
CA ILE A 2 -13.95 -6.94 30.42
C ILE A 2 -13.37 -6.12 31.58
N PRO A 3 -13.51 -6.55 32.86
CA PRO A 3 -12.96 -5.81 33.99
C PRO A 3 -11.45 -5.64 33.83
N GLY A 4 -10.94 -4.41 33.99
CA GLY A 4 -9.51 -4.12 33.92
C GLY A 4 -8.97 -3.73 32.55
N ILE A 5 -9.83 -3.56 31.51
CA ILE A 5 -9.42 -3.06 30.18
C ILE A 5 -10.17 -1.76 29.89
N LYS A 6 -9.43 -0.71 29.51
CA LYS A 6 -9.98 0.57 29.06
C LYS A 6 -9.48 0.88 27.66
N CYS A 7 -10.34 1.47 26.83
CA CYS A 7 -9.96 2.00 25.52
C CYS A 7 -9.96 3.53 25.59
N LEU A 8 -8.83 4.13 25.21
CA LEU A 8 -8.63 5.58 25.19
C LEU A 8 -8.20 5.99 23.78
N ARG A 9 -8.51 7.22 23.39
CA ARG A 9 -8.00 7.81 22.15
C ARG A 9 -7.08 8.96 22.44
N THR A 10 -5.98 9.03 21.71
CA THR A 10 -5.04 10.13 21.78
C THR A 10 -4.50 10.48 20.40
N ASN A 11 -4.06 11.73 20.25
CA ASN A 11 -3.49 12.25 19.01
C ASN A 11 -2.00 12.49 19.22
N ILE A 12 -1.18 11.90 18.34
CA ILE A 12 0.26 12.12 18.33
C ILE A 12 0.55 13.10 17.19
N LEU A 13 1.15 14.22 17.53
CA LEU A 13 1.55 15.24 16.55
C LEU A 13 2.91 14.93 15.97
N PRO A 14 3.19 15.31 14.70
CA PRO A 14 4.52 15.17 14.13
C PRO A 14 5.54 15.97 14.94
N SER A 15 6.76 15.45 15.08
CA SER A 15 7.88 16.18 15.63
C SER A 15 8.15 17.44 14.81
N HIS A 16 8.55 18.54 15.46
CA HIS A 16 8.69 19.86 14.84
C HIS A 16 7.38 20.53 14.40
N HIS A 17 6.26 20.07 14.92
CA HIS A 17 4.99 20.74 14.71
C HIS A 17 4.90 21.98 15.60
N SER A 18 5.06 23.16 15.01
CA SER A 18 4.81 24.44 15.67
C SER A 18 3.63 25.13 15.00
N GLY A 19 2.46 25.11 15.64
CA GLY A 19 1.29 25.87 15.17
C GLY A 19 0.81 25.47 13.77
N ASN A 20 0.69 26.43 12.86
CA ASN A 20 0.19 26.26 11.48
C ASN A 20 1.22 25.70 10.51
N HIS A 21 1.98 24.67 10.89
CA HIS A 21 2.97 24.09 10.00
C HIS A 21 2.32 23.39 8.80
N GLN A 22 2.78 23.72 7.59
CA GLN A 22 2.36 23.10 6.35
C GLN A 22 3.47 22.13 5.87
N PHE A 23 3.07 20.92 5.53
CA PHE A 23 3.96 19.96 4.88
C PHE A 23 3.67 19.95 3.38
N THR A 24 4.71 20.11 2.58
CA THR A 24 4.61 20.14 1.11
C THR A 24 5.60 19.18 0.48
N SER A 25 5.40 18.84 -0.77
CA SER A 25 6.29 17.94 -1.53
C SER A 25 7.72 18.48 -1.67
N THR A 26 7.90 19.81 -1.67
CA THR A 26 9.18 20.49 -1.90
C THR A 26 9.84 20.96 -0.61
N ALA A 27 9.05 21.36 0.39
CA ALA A 27 9.54 21.83 1.67
C ALA A 27 8.83 21.02 2.78
N SER A 28 9.61 20.56 3.78
CA SER A 28 9.05 19.69 4.85
C SER A 28 8.37 18.43 4.31
N ASN A 29 9.01 17.75 3.37
CA ASN A 29 8.45 16.58 2.69
C ASN A 29 8.45 15.30 3.55
N LYS A 30 8.81 15.39 4.82
CA LYS A 30 8.86 14.28 5.77
C LYS A 30 8.09 14.63 7.05
N LEU A 31 7.17 13.76 7.44
CA LEU A 31 6.52 13.78 8.75
C LEU A 31 7.18 12.73 9.64
N THR A 32 7.52 13.11 10.85
CA THR A 32 8.10 12.20 11.85
C THR A 32 7.23 12.17 13.08
N PHE A 33 6.68 11.02 13.43
CA PHE A 33 5.90 10.78 14.63
C PHE A 33 6.74 9.96 15.59
N GLN A 34 7.01 10.49 16.77
CA GLN A 34 7.54 9.74 17.89
C GLN A 34 6.37 9.25 18.72
N ILE A 35 6.13 7.94 18.72
CA ILE A 35 5.02 7.33 19.45
C ILE A 35 5.44 7.24 20.91
N PRO A 36 4.85 8.04 21.82
CA PRO A 36 5.26 8.08 23.23
C PRO A 36 5.05 6.71 23.88
N SER A 37 5.77 6.48 24.96
CA SER A 37 5.43 5.37 25.84
C SER A 37 4.20 5.73 26.66
N PHE A 38 3.22 4.82 26.70
CA PHE A 38 2.03 4.95 27.51
C PHE A 38 2.03 3.87 28.59
N PRO A 39 1.86 4.23 29.87
CA PRO A 39 1.84 3.24 30.93
C PRO A 39 0.77 2.17 30.66
N ASN A 40 1.11 0.91 30.88
CA ASN A 40 0.20 -0.22 30.79
C ASN A 40 -0.63 -0.31 29.50
N SER A 41 -0.10 0.21 28.37
CA SER A 41 -0.89 0.40 27.17
C SER A 41 -0.35 -0.32 25.94
N TYR A 42 -1.29 -0.68 25.08
CA TYR A 42 -1.09 -1.25 23.75
C TYR A 42 -1.84 -0.41 22.72
N ILE A 43 -1.33 -0.35 21.49
CA ILE A 43 -2.04 0.29 20.36
C ILE A 43 -2.92 -0.74 19.67
N ASN A 44 -4.20 -0.39 19.46
CA ASN A 44 -5.10 -1.04 18.54
C ASN A 44 -4.94 -0.42 17.15
N THR A 45 -4.13 -1.03 16.31
CA THR A 45 -3.77 -0.48 15.00
C THR A 45 -4.94 -0.44 14.04
N LYS A 46 -5.88 -1.39 14.11
CA LYS A 46 -7.08 -1.42 13.26
C LYS A 46 -8.00 -0.22 13.44
N ARG A 47 -7.89 0.49 14.57
CA ARG A 47 -8.65 1.69 14.87
C ARG A 47 -7.80 2.95 14.95
N SER A 48 -6.53 2.84 14.53
CA SER A 48 -5.58 3.94 14.47
C SER A 48 -5.34 4.37 13.03
N PHE A 49 -5.18 5.68 12.78
CA PHE A 49 -5.03 6.21 11.43
C PHE A 49 -4.37 7.59 11.44
N ILE A 50 -3.75 7.96 10.32
CA ILE A 50 -3.27 9.33 10.11
C ILE A 50 -4.45 10.21 9.69
N ARG A 51 -4.58 11.35 10.33
CA ARG A 51 -5.55 12.39 10.01
C ARG A 51 -4.83 13.64 9.55
N PHE A 52 -5.35 14.29 8.53
CA PHE A 52 -4.81 15.53 8.00
C PHE A 52 -5.89 16.32 7.23
N VAL A 53 -5.64 17.61 7.04
CA VAL A 53 -6.36 18.44 6.10
C VAL A 53 -5.50 18.60 4.86
N LEU A 54 -5.99 18.11 3.71
CA LEU A 54 -5.31 18.29 2.43
C LEU A 54 -5.82 19.56 1.76
N LYS A 55 -4.92 20.50 1.50
CA LYS A 55 -5.19 21.72 0.75
C LYS A 55 -4.53 21.67 -0.62
N THR A 56 -5.24 22.11 -1.64
CA THR A 56 -4.71 22.27 -2.98
C THR A 56 -4.63 23.76 -3.33
N SER A 57 -3.74 24.14 -4.26
CA SER A 57 -3.79 25.48 -4.88
C SER A 57 -5.14 25.71 -5.54
N ALA A 58 -5.49 26.97 -5.84
CA ALA A 58 -6.80 27.34 -6.37
C ALA A 58 -7.19 26.62 -7.67
N ASN A 59 -6.20 26.22 -8.46
CA ASN A 59 -6.37 25.45 -9.70
C ASN A 59 -6.15 23.94 -9.51
N GLY A 60 -5.96 23.47 -8.28
CA GLY A 60 -5.66 22.07 -7.98
C GLY A 60 -6.93 21.22 -7.83
N VAL A 61 -6.92 20.04 -8.42
CA VAL A 61 -7.92 18.98 -8.23
C VAL A 61 -7.21 17.68 -7.88
N LEU A 62 -7.76 16.93 -6.93
CA LEU A 62 -7.15 15.66 -6.54
C LEU A 62 -7.23 14.63 -7.67
N VAL A 63 -6.13 13.96 -7.91
CA VAL A 63 -6.10 12.77 -8.76
C VAL A 63 -6.94 11.66 -8.09
N PRO A 64 -7.69 10.86 -8.84
CA PRO A 64 -8.41 9.72 -8.27
C PRO A 64 -7.47 8.85 -7.43
N GLN A 65 -7.86 8.58 -6.18
CA GLN A 65 -7.05 7.80 -5.23
C GLN A 65 -5.73 8.45 -4.81
N ALA A 66 -5.64 9.74 -4.90
CA ALA A 66 -4.46 10.47 -4.46
C ALA A 66 -4.02 10.01 -3.06
N ASN A 67 -2.77 9.54 -2.98
CA ASN A 67 -2.15 9.22 -1.71
C ASN A 67 -0.94 10.13 -1.52
N PRO A 68 -0.95 11.00 -0.50
CA PRO A 68 0.14 11.93 -0.28
C PRO A 68 1.42 11.25 0.23
N PHE A 69 1.38 9.98 0.64
CA PHE A 69 2.52 9.31 1.27
C PHE A 69 3.17 8.29 0.33
N ARG A 70 4.39 8.61 -0.13
CA ARG A 70 5.17 7.75 -1.03
C ARG A 70 5.89 6.63 -0.29
N ARG A 71 6.49 6.94 0.86
CA ARG A 71 7.32 6.00 1.62
C ARG A 71 6.94 6.00 3.08
N LEU A 72 6.91 4.83 3.67
CA LEU A 72 6.75 4.61 5.10
C LEU A 72 8.02 3.97 5.64
N LEU A 73 8.58 4.57 6.71
CA LEU A 73 9.72 4.04 7.43
C LEU A 73 9.37 3.96 8.93
N LEU A 74 9.41 2.76 9.47
CA LEU A 74 9.18 2.50 10.88
C LEU A 74 10.48 2.09 11.56
N LYS A 75 10.80 2.74 12.67
CA LYS A 75 11.97 2.45 13.48
C LYS A 75 11.57 2.09 14.91
N SER A 76 12.38 1.25 15.54
CA SER A 76 12.30 1.04 16.98
C SER A 76 12.76 2.29 17.74
N SER A 77 12.52 2.33 19.05
CA SER A 77 13.01 3.40 19.93
C SER A 77 14.53 3.58 19.92
N ARG A 78 15.28 2.56 19.52
CA ARG A 78 16.75 2.60 19.37
C ARG A 78 17.21 2.96 17.95
N GLY A 79 16.28 3.32 17.06
CA GLY A 79 16.60 3.71 15.68
C GLY A 79 16.79 2.54 14.70
N GLN A 80 16.60 1.28 15.14
CA GLN A 80 16.61 0.12 14.24
C GLN A 80 15.45 0.21 13.26
N VAL A 81 15.70 0.05 11.98
CA VAL A 81 14.66 -0.02 10.95
C VAL A 81 13.91 -1.34 11.07
N LEU A 82 12.60 -1.26 11.28
CA LEU A 82 11.70 -2.39 11.38
C LEU A 82 10.96 -2.62 10.06
N GLU A 83 10.48 -1.56 9.44
CA GLU A 83 9.81 -1.57 8.13
C GLU A 83 10.32 -0.40 7.29
N ASP A 84 10.53 -0.65 6.01
CA ASP A 84 10.85 0.36 5.00
C ASP A 84 10.08 0.00 3.72
N ILE A 85 9.00 0.72 3.47
CA ILE A 85 8.10 0.47 2.35
C ILE A 85 8.14 1.67 1.42
N ASP A 86 8.95 1.58 0.37
CA ASP A 86 8.92 2.58 -0.71
C ASP A 86 7.75 2.30 -1.66
N ASN A 87 7.27 3.32 -2.35
CA ASN A 87 6.04 3.26 -3.15
C ASN A 87 4.82 2.76 -2.37
N SER A 88 4.72 3.12 -1.08
CA SER A 88 3.59 2.74 -0.22
C SER A 88 2.25 3.24 -0.73
N ASP A 89 2.24 4.32 -1.52
CA ASP A 89 1.07 4.81 -2.26
C ASP A 89 0.53 3.78 -3.26
N LYS A 90 1.42 3.09 -3.98
CA LYS A 90 1.06 2.03 -4.95
C LYS A 90 0.60 0.76 -4.23
N LEU A 91 1.25 0.41 -3.13
CA LEU A 91 0.83 -0.70 -2.28
C LEU A 91 -0.56 -0.45 -1.70
N CYS A 92 -0.80 0.76 -1.18
CA CYS A 92 -2.12 1.18 -0.71
C CYS A 92 -3.17 1.04 -1.84
N ARG A 93 -2.82 1.51 -3.04
CA ARG A 93 -3.68 1.36 -4.21
C ARG A 93 -4.01 -0.09 -4.52
N LEU A 94 -3.01 -0.96 -4.52
CA LEU A 94 -3.18 -2.37 -4.77
C LEU A 94 -4.20 -2.97 -3.78
N PHE A 95 -4.02 -2.73 -2.48
CA PHE A 95 -4.94 -3.24 -1.45
C PHE A 95 -6.34 -2.61 -1.48
N GLN A 96 -6.45 -1.36 -1.88
CA GLN A 96 -7.77 -0.76 -2.10
C GLN A 96 -8.53 -1.45 -3.25
N ASN A 97 -7.83 -1.84 -4.32
CA ASN A 97 -8.45 -2.59 -5.43
C ASN A 97 -8.97 -3.97 -5.02
N MET A 98 -8.45 -4.51 -3.92
CA MET A 98 -8.85 -5.80 -3.35
C MET A 98 -10.08 -5.69 -2.43
N LYS A 99 -10.42 -4.48 -1.96
CA LYS A 99 -11.65 -4.25 -1.18
C LYS A 99 -12.87 -4.36 -2.09
N THR A 100 -14.02 -4.70 -1.51
CA THR A 100 -15.28 -4.68 -2.24
C THR A 100 -15.69 -3.25 -2.61
N LYS A 101 -16.48 -3.10 -3.68
CA LYS A 101 -17.03 -1.79 -4.07
C LYS A 101 -17.78 -1.12 -2.91
N GLN A 102 -18.58 -1.88 -2.18
CA GLN A 102 -19.35 -1.37 -1.04
C GLN A 102 -18.45 -0.84 0.09
N THR A 103 -17.38 -1.55 0.41
CA THR A 103 -16.39 -1.10 1.41
C THR A 103 -15.73 0.20 0.97
N LEU A 104 -15.32 0.31 -0.29
CA LEU A 104 -14.72 1.53 -0.83
C LEU A 104 -15.69 2.71 -0.82
N GLU A 105 -16.96 2.50 -1.15
CA GLU A 105 -18.01 3.52 -1.08
C GLU A 105 -18.23 4.00 0.36
N ALA A 106 -18.27 3.10 1.33
CA ALA A 106 -18.39 3.44 2.74
C ALA A 106 -17.18 4.24 3.26
N GLU A 107 -15.99 3.90 2.83
CA GLU A 107 -14.76 4.59 3.21
C GLU A 107 -14.54 5.91 2.46
N ALA A 108 -15.12 6.09 1.28
CA ALA A 108 -14.87 7.24 0.39
C ALA A 108 -15.09 8.60 1.06
N VAL A 109 -16.06 8.70 1.96
CA VAL A 109 -16.32 9.94 2.70
C VAL A 109 -15.14 10.35 3.58
N SER A 110 -14.48 9.38 4.19
CA SER A 110 -13.35 9.63 5.10
C SER A 110 -12.00 9.66 4.38
N THR A 111 -11.80 8.79 3.39
CA THR A 111 -10.54 8.68 2.64
C THR A 111 -10.46 9.64 1.44
N LYS A 112 -11.59 10.24 1.06
CA LYS A 112 -11.73 11.07 -0.14
C LYS A 112 -11.40 10.33 -1.45
N ASP A 113 -11.54 9.01 -1.43
CA ASP A 113 -11.39 8.19 -2.64
C ASP A 113 -12.66 8.28 -3.50
N ILE A 114 -12.55 9.00 -4.60
CA ILE A 114 -13.68 9.29 -5.51
C ILE A 114 -14.00 8.17 -6.49
N ARG A 115 -13.20 7.10 -6.56
CA ARG A 115 -13.38 6.03 -7.56
C ARG A 115 -14.66 5.23 -7.40
N ALA A 116 -14.98 4.92 -6.15
CA ALA A 116 -16.10 4.08 -5.80
C ALA A 116 -17.44 4.83 -5.83
N VAL A 117 -17.40 6.15 -5.88
CA VAL A 117 -18.62 6.97 -5.86
C VAL A 117 -19.28 6.93 -7.22
N ASP A 118 -20.57 6.59 -7.23
CA ASP A 118 -21.39 6.65 -8.44
C ASP A 118 -21.44 8.08 -8.98
N VAL A 119 -20.77 8.28 -10.08
CA VAL A 119 -20.31 9.56 -10.60
C VAL A 119 -21.46 10.45 -11.12
N GLY A 120 -22.62 9.85 -11.37
CA GLY A 120 -23.77 10.60 -11.93
C GLY A 120 -24.34 11.64 -10.99
N LYS A 121 -24.17 11.51 -9.66
CA LYS A 121 -24.90 12.32 -8.69
C LYS A 121 -24.05 13.19 -7.75
N ASN A 122 -22.78 12.84 -7.51
CA ASN A 122 -21.99 13.49 -6.45
C ASN A 122 -20.55 13.91 -6.85
N PHE A 123 -20.15 13.73 -8.07
CA PHE A 123 -18.79 13.98 -8.53
C PHE A 123 -18.32 15.43 -8.30
N SER A 124 -19.16 16.41 -8.60
CA SER A 124 -18.83 17.82 -8.38
C SER A 124 -18.61 18.20 -6.92
N LYS A 125 -19.19 17.44 -5.98
CA LYS A 125 -19.01 17.69 -4.55
C LYS A 125 -17.72 17.08 -4.00
N MET A 126 -17.20 16.03 -4.63
CA MET A 126 -15.99 15.34 -4.19
C MET A 126 -14.70 15.85 -4.85
N THR A 127 -14.80 16.53 -5.99
CA THR A 127 -13.64 17.15 -6.64
C THR A 127 -13.12 18.39 -5.90
N ASN A 128 -13.94 19.00 -5.07
CA ASN A 128 -13.56 20.15 -4.24
C ASN A 128 -13.32 19.74 -2.78
N VAL A 129 -12.36 18.84 -2.56
CA VAL A 129 -12.01 18.34 -1.21
C VAL A 129 -10.91 19.16 -0.53
N SER A 130 -10.46 20.25 -1.16
CA SER A 130 -9.48 21.14 -0.55
C SER A 130 -10.00 21.68 0.78
N GLY A 131 -9.17 21.58 1.82
CA GLY A 131 -9.52 22.01 3.17
C GLY A 131 -10.41 21.02 3.94
N GLN A 132 -10.67 19.82 3.41
CA GLN A 132 -11.45 18.81 4.13
C GLN A 132 -10.55 17.85 4.90
N LEU A 133 -11.07 17.41 6.06
CA LEU A 133 -10.42 16.42 6.88
C LEU A 133 -10.38 15.06 6.17
N THR A 134 -9.21 14.46 6.10
CA THR A 134 -8.97 13.19 5.42
C THR A 134 -8.33 12.18 6.36
N LYS A 135 -8.81 10.94 6.29
CA LYS A 135 -8.29 9.79 7.02
C LYS A 135 -7.40 8.96 6.08
N HIS A 136 -6.25 8.55 6.56
CA HIS A 136 -5.37 7.62 5.87
C HIS A 136 -4.99 6.46 6.78
N THR A 137 -5.29 5.24 6.35
CA THR A 137 -4.91 4.01 7.08
C THR A 137 -3.49 3.63 6.65
N LEU A 138 -2.62 3.39 7.65
CA LEU A 138 -1.24 3.01 7.39
C LEU A 138 -1.16 1.62 6.75
N GLN A 139 -0.35 1.52 5.72
CA GLN A 139 0.02 0.25 5.09
C GLN A 139 1.31 -0.27 5.73
N SER A 140 1.23 -0.69 6.98
CA SER A 140 2.33 -1.20 7.80
C SER A 140 1.91 -2.54 8.39
N GLY A 141 2.81 -3.49 8.46
CA GLY A 141 2.56 -4.77 9.12
C GLY A 141 2.57 -4.68 10.64
N ILE A 142 3.28 -3.69 11.20
CA ILE A 142 3.38 -3.48 12.64
C ILE A 142 2.35 -2.47 13.15
N LEU A 143 2.26 -1.30 12.51
CA LEU A 143 1.38 -0.19 12.96
C LEU A 143 0.16 0.04 12.07
N GLY A 144 -0.07 -0.80 11.07
CA GLY A 144 -1.15 -0.63 10.11
C GLY A 144 -2.31 -1.58 10.30
N ASP A 145 -3.20 -1.55 9.32
CA ASP A 145 -4.46 -2.30 9.30
C ASP A 145 -4.25 -3.83 9.21
N TRP A 146 -3.07 -4.27 8.79
CA TRP A 146 -2.73 -5.70 8.69
C TRP A 146 -2.29 -6.33 10.00
N GLN A 147 -2.00 -5.53 11.04
CA GLN A 147 -1.64 -6.05 12.34
C GLN A 147 -2.87 -6.61 13.06
N GLU A 148 -2.82 -7.88 13.40
CA GLU A 148 -3.92 -8.57 14.09
C GLU A 148 -3.82 -8.49 15.61
N TYR A 149 -2.63 -8.17 16.12
CA TYR A 149 -2.34 -8.13 17.55
C TYR A 149 -2.23 -6.69 18.05
N LEU A 150 -2.44 -6.51 19.33
CA LEU A 150 -2.19 -5.25 20.00
C LEU A 150 -0.67 -5.01 20.11
N VAL A 151 -0.23 -3.80 19.73
CA VAL A 151 1.19 -3.44 19.72
C VAL A 151 1.58 -2.81 21.05
N PRO A 152 2.52 -3.40 21.82
CA PRO A 152 2.91 -2.88 23.12
C PRO A 152 3.65 -1.54 22.99
N VAL A 153 3.26 -0.57 23.80
CA VAL A 153 3.90 0.77 23.88
C VAL A 153 4.15 1.20 25.33
N SER A 154 4.20 0.24 26.24
CA SER A 154 4.50 0.51 27.65
C SER A 154 5.92 1.00 27.86
N SER A 155 6.20 1.60 29.01
CA SER A 155 7.52 2.11 29.38
C SER A 155 8.61 1.02 29.40
N MET A 156 8.22 -0.24 29.61
CA MET A 156 9.18 -1.35 29.63
C MET A 156 9.73 -1.70 28.24
N VAL A 157 8.98 -1.41 27.18
CA VAL A 157 9.40 -1.67 25.78
C VAL A 157 9.86 -0.41 25.06
N ALA A 158 9.84 0.71 25.73
CA ALA A 158 10.27 2.00 25.20
C ALA A 158 11.69 2.35 25.65
N SER A 159 12.39 3.10 24.82
CA SER A 159 13.65 3.75 25.16
C SER A 159 13.53 5.24 24.83
N SER A 160 14.22 6.10 25.58
CA SER A 160 14.24 7.54 25.34
C SER A 160 12.85 8.20 25.33
N GLY A 161 11.86 7.62 26.03
CA GLY A 161 10.52 8.17 26.16
C GLY A 161 9.54 7.86 25.03
N TYR A 162 9.95 7.12 24.00
CA TYR A 162 9.07 6.67 22.93
C TYR A 162 9.28 5.18 22.59
N ALA A 163 8.24 4.53 22.07
CA ALA A 163 8.27 3.13 21.69
C ALA A 163 8.71 2.92 20.24
N PHE A 164 8.14 3.71 19.33
CA PHE A 164 8.43 3.64 17.89
C PHE A 164 8.56 5.03 17.30
N GLN A 165 9.30 5.12 16.19
CA GLN A 165 9.36 6.31 15.35
C GLN A 165 8.84 5.98 13.95
N LEU A 166 7.74 6.62 13.56
CA LEU A 166 7.14 6.52 12.23
C LEU A 166 7.52 7.74 11.40
N GLU A 167 8.11 7.49 10.23
CA GLU A 167 8.42 8.54 9.26
C GLU A 167 7.60 8.31 7.98
N LEU A 168 6.88 9.33 7.54
CA LEU A 168 6.12 9.32 6.30
C LEU A 168 6.70 10.38 5.36
N PHE A 169 7.03 9.96 4.14
CA PHE A 169 7.57 10.85 3.11
C PHE A 169 6.50 11.20 2.10
N LEU A 170 6.37 12.48 1.80
CA LEU A 170 5.36 12.99 0.89
C LEU A 170 5.66 12.63 -0.56
N ASN A 171 4.59 12.51 -1.32
CA ASN A 171 4.62 12.27 -2.75
C ASN A 171 4.80 13.58 -3.52
N GLU A 172 5.20 13.48 -4.79
CA GLU A 172 5.29 14.61 -5.72
C GLU A 172 3.89 15.18 -6.04
N ASP A 173 3.82 16.48 -6.30
CA ASP A 173 2.56 17.14 -6.64
C ASP A 173 1.84 16.47 -7.82
N ALA A 174 2.59 16.11 -8.86
CA ALA A 174 2.05 15.46 -10.06
C ALA A 174 1.29 14.14 -9.79
N LYS A 175 1.61 13.46 -8.69
CA LYS A 175 0.96 12.20 -8.27
C LYS A 175 -0.24 12.40 -7.36
N VAL A 176 -0.44 13.60 -6.84
CA VAL A 176 -1.52 13.89 -5.87
C VAL A 176 -2.57 14.82 -6.48
N VAL A 177 -2.14 15.80 -7.26
CA VAL A 177 -3.03 16.82 -7.84
C VAL A 177 -2.83 17.01 -9.34
N GLY A 178 -3.92 17.21 -10.06
CA GLY A 178 -3.94 17.75 -11.41
C GLY A 178 -4.29 19.24 -11.38
N SER A 179 -4.20 19.91 -12.51
CA SER A 179 -4.51 21.32 -12.66
C SER A 179 -5.72 21.53 -13.58
N THR A 180 -6.63 22.42 -13.19
CA THR A 180 -7.78 22.83 -14.04
C THR A 180 -7.39 23.82 -15.12
N ASN A 181 -6.20 24.39 -15.08
CA ASN A 181 -5.67 25.31 -16.09
C ASN A 181 -4.27 24.84 -16.55
N THR A 182 -3.55 25.72 -17.27
CA THR A 182 -2.22 25.43 -17.80
C THR A 182 -1.08 25.62 -16.78
N ASN A 183 -1.36 26.19 -15.61
CA ASN A 183 -0.36 26.37 -14.56
C ASN A 183 -0.29 25.13 -13.66
N PRO A 184 0.89 24.72 -13.22
CA PRO A 184 1.03 23.63 -12.25
C PRO A 184 0.24 23.91 -10.97
N ALA A 185 -0.32 22.84 -10.41
CA ALA A 185 -0.99 22.87 -9.13
C ALA A 185 -0.11 22.19 -8.05
N THR A 186 -0.27 22.63 -6.81
CA THR A 186 0.44 22.09 -5.66
C THR A 186 -0.54 21.67 -4.58
N TYR A 187 -0.06 20.86 -3.63
CA TYR A 187 -0.82 20.52 -2.43
C TYR A 187 0.00 20.74 -1.16
N SER A 188 -0.69 20.84 -0.04
CA SER A 188 -0.11 20.83 1.30
C SER A 188 -0.95 20.01 2.26
N LEU A 189 -0.32 19.49 3.31
CA LEU A 189 -0.98 18.85 4.44
C LEU A 189 -0.89 19.76 5.65
N GLU A 190 -2.02 19.96 6.31
CA GLU A 190 -2.15 20.73 7.54
C GLU A 190 -2.86 19.92 8.61
N GLU A 191 -2.79 20.35 9.87
CA GLU A 191 -3.45 19.69 11.00
C GLU A 191 -3.17 18.18 11.07
N VAL A 192 -1.94 17.77 10.74
CA VAL A 192 -1.59 16.36 10.67
C VAL A 192 -1.45 15.77 12.06
N SER A 193 -2.12 14.65 12.31
CA SER A 193 -1.99 13.87 13.54
C SER A 193 -2.05 12.37 13.26
N PHE A 194 -1.42 11.59 14.11
CA PHE A 194 -1.65 10.16 14.20
C PHE A 194 -2.62 9.88 15.35
N ASP A 195 -3.85 9.55 14.99
CA ASP A 195 -4.92 9.28 15.95
C ASP A 195 -4.82 7.80 16.32
N VAL A 196 -4.45 7.52 17.57
CA VAL A 196 -4.25 6.14 18.06
C VAL A 196 -5.32 5.79 19.09
N GLU A 197 -5.81 4.54 18.98
CA GLU A 197 -6.62 3.92 20.01
C GLU A 197 -5.71 3.09 20.93
N LEU A 198 -5.65 3.48 22.19
CA LEU A 198 -4.91 2.79 23.24
C LEU A 198 -5.82 1.82 23.99
N VAL A 199 -5.32 0.64 24.24
CA VAL A 199 -5.92 -0.36 25.11
C VAL A 199 -5.08 -0.42 26.38
N GLU A 200 -5.57 0.15 27.46
CA GLU A 200 -4.96 0.13 28.78
C GLU A 200 -5.37 -1.14 29.52
N VAL A 201 -4.41 -1.89 30.04
CA VAL A 201 -4.63 -3.08 30.86
C VAL A 201 -4.38 -2.78 32.34
N SER A 202 -4.95 -3.58 33.22
CA SER A 202 -4.80 -3.38 34.67
C SER A 202 -3.35 -3.53 35.13
N ASP A 203 -3.02 -2.84 36.21
CA ASP A 203 -1.69 -2.88 36.84
C ASP A 203 -1.27 -4.31 37.20
N ALA A 204 -2.22 -5.16 37.62
CA ALA A 204 -1.93 -6.56 37.95
C ALA A 204 -1.42 -7.36 36.77
N ILE A 205 -2.10 -7.25 35.59
CA ILE A 205 -1.68 -7.90 34.35
C ILE A 205 -0.33 -7.37 33.90
N MET A 206 -0.14 -6.05 33.97
CA MET A 206 1.15 -5.45 33.58
C MET A 206 2.28 -5.82 34.52
N ALA A 207 2.04 -5.99 35.82
CA ALA A 207 3.03 -6.45 36.77
C ALA A 207 3.52 -7.86 36.41
N ASP A 208 2.62 -8.77 36.03
CA ASP A 208 2.97 -10.12 35.59
C ASP A 208 3.81 -10.07 34.30
N ILE A 209 3.38 -9.32 33.29
CA ILE A 209 4.12 -9.15 32.02
C ILE A 209 5.49 -8.54 32.28
N ASN A 210 5.57 -7.52 33.11
CA ASN A 210 6.84 -6.86 33.44
C ASN A 210 7.79 -7.79 34.20
N SER A 211 7.25 -8.64 35.07
CA SER A 211 8.04 -9.67 35.79
C SER A 211 8.63 -10.68 34.79
N GLU A 212 7.86 -11.15 33.84
CA GLU A 212 8.34 -12.07 32.81
C GLU A 212 9.42 -11.41 31.94
N LEU A 213 9.18 -10.16 31.51
CA LEU A 213 10.18 -9.40 30.74
C LEU A 213 11.47 -9.17 31.52
N ALA A 214 11.40 -8.88 32.84
CA ALA A 214 12.57 -8.73 33.72
C ALA A 214 13.35 -10.02 33.84
N ASN A 215 12.67 -11.16 33.76
CA ASN A 215 13.27 -12.49 33.73
C ASN A 215 13.85 -12.92 32.38
N GLY A 216 13.85 -11.98 31.39
CA GLY A 216 14.42 -12.21 30.06
C GLY A 216 13.42 -12.74 29.02
N ALA A 217 12.14 -12.80 29.33
CA ALA A 217 11.12 -13.10 28.34
C ALA A 217 11.07 -12.01 27.27
N GLN A 218 10.53 -12.36 26.11
CA GLN A 218 10.35 -11.44 24.98
C GLN A 218 8.90 -11.49 24.54
N ILE A 219 8.34 -10.37 24.09
CA ILE A 219 7.00 -10.32 23.53
C ILE A 219 7.09 -10.61 22.01
N PRO A 220 6.62 -11.76 21.54
CA PRO A 220 6.55 -12.03 20.12
C PRO A 220 5.37 -11.28 19.50
N LEU A 221 5.63 -10.51 18.46
CA LEU A 221 4.63 -9.81 17.66
C LEU A 221 4.73 -10.29 16.20
N PRO A 222 3.94 -11.28 15.80
CA PRO A 222 3.88 -11.68 14.38
C PRO A 222 3.34 -10.54 13.52
N TYR A 223 3.93 -10.34 12.35
CA TYR A 223 3.48 -9.31 11.42
C TYR A 223 3.86 -9.66 9.98
N LYS A 224 3.10 -9.09 9.03
CA LYS A 224 3.41 -9.13 7.62
C LYS A 224 4.35 -7.99 7.27
N SER A 225 5.54 -8.30 6.80
CA SER A 225 6.46 -7.29 6.29
C SER A 225 6.37 -7.18 4.78
N TRP A 226 6.64 -5.97 4.29
CA TRP A 226 6.59 -5.66 2.87
C TRP A 226 7.93 -5.13 2.40
N ARG A 227 8.38 -5.66 1.26
CA ARG A 227 9.53 -5.15 0.53
C ARG A 227 9.06 -4.70 -0.84
N SER A 228 9.71 -3.68 -1.40
CA SER A 228 9.36 -3.17 -2.72
C SER A 228 10.59 -3.05 -3.60
N HIS A 229 10.45 -3.50 -4.85
CA HIS A 229 11.49 -3.42 -5.86
C HIS A 229 10.92 -2.79 -7.12
N GLN A 230 11.59 -1.76 -7.63
CA GLN A 230 11.22 -1.13 -8.90
C GLN A 230 12.32 -1.37 -9.92
N ILE A 231 11.98 -2.01 -11.03
CA ILE A 231 12.91 -2.35 -12.10
C ILE A 231 12.37 -1.81 -13.42
N ALA A 232 13.17 -1.01 -14.12
CA ALA A 232 12.81 -0.47 -15.42
C ALA A 232 12.74 -1.60 -16.47
N LEU A 233 11.71 -1.56 -17.31
CA LEU A 233 11.68 -2.37 -18.52
C LEU A 233 12.66 -1.75 -19.52
N SER A 234 13.69 -2.50 -19.90
CA SER A 234 14.73 -2.02 -20.79
C SER A 234 14.59 -2.61 -22.20
N GLY A 235 14.90 -1.81 -23.20
CA GLY A 235 14.90 -2.25 -24.60
C GLY A 235 13.53 -2.20 -25.28
N ALA A 236 13.55 -2.55 -26.57
CA ALA A 236 12.40 -2.53 -27.46
C ALA A 236 11.78 -3.92 -27.71
N GLY A 237 12.28 -4.94 -27.00
CA GLY A 237 11.78 -6.32 -27.12
C GLY A 237 10.40 -6.51 -26.51
N THR A 238 9.79 -7.63 -26.85
CA THR A 238 8.53 -8.08 -26.27
C THR A 238 8.73 -9.01 -25.07
N GLU A 239 9.95 -9.52 -24.89
CA GLU A 239 10.29 -10.42 -23.80
C GLU A 239 11.17 -9.71 -22.78
N HIS A 240 10.76 -9.73 -21.54
CA HIS A 240 11.49 -9.12 -20.44
C HIS A 240 11.63 -10.09 -19.28
N LYS A 241 12.85 -10.19 -18.78
CA LYS A 241 13.17 -10.91 -17.55
C LYS A 241 13.52 -9.90 -16.46
N ILE A 242 12.84 -9.98 -15.35
CA ILE A 242 13.00 -9.09 -14.21
C ILE A 242 13.50 -9.92 -13.05
N ASP A 243 14.76 -9.74 -12.69
CA ASP A 243 15.41 -10.46 -11.60
C ASP A 243 15.27 -9.65 -10.31
N ILE A 244 14.66 -10.24 -9.29
CA ILE A 244 14.41 -9.65 -7.99
C ILE A 244 15.31 -10.34 -7.00
N SER A 245 16.29 -9.60 -6.49
CA SER A 245 17.20 -10.08 -5.47
C SER A 245 16.61 -9.83 -4.09
N GLU A 246 15.92 -10.82 -3.55
CA GLU A 246 15.35 -10.76 -2.21
C GLU A 246 15.76 -12.00 -1.42
N SER A 247 16.25 -11.77 -0.21
CA SER A 247 16.60 -12.82 0.75
C SER A 247 15.53 -12.88 1.83
N ALA A 248 14.59 -13.80 1.66
CA ALA A 248 13.48 -14.02 2.58
C ALA A 248 13.47 -15.45 3.06
N MET A 249 13.26 -15.66 4.33
CA MET A 249 13.09 -17.02 4.90
C MET A 249 11.67 -17.53 4.73
N ASN A 250 10.68 -16.64 4.74
CA ASN A 250 9.27 -16.98 4.59
C ASN A 250 8.54 -15.98 3.68
N LEU A 251 8.82 -16.07 2.37
CA LEU A 251 8.14 -15.29 1.35
C LEU A 251 6.80 -15.93 1.02
N THR A 252 5.71 -15.23 1.27
CA THR A 252 4.36 -15.76 1.11
C THR A 252 3.72 -15.37 -0.21
N ASN A 253 3.75 -14.11 -0.57
CA ASN A 253 3.09 -13.60 -1.78
C ASN A 253 3.97 -12.58 -2.51
N MET A 254 3.81 -12.50 -3.81
CA MET A 254 4.38 -11.45 -4.64
C MET A 254 3.31 -10.82 -5.52
N TYR A 255 3.37 -9.50 -5.63
CA TYR A 255 2.48 -8.69 -6.44
C TYR A 255 3.31 -7.76 -7.31
N SER A 256 3.15 -7.84 -8.61
CA SER A 256 3.83 -6.95 -9.55
C SER A 256 2.84 -6.13 -10.34
N VAL A 257 3.11 -4.85 -10.44
CA VAL A 257 2.33 -3.91 -11.26
C VAL A 257 3.25 -3.22 -12.25
N ILE A 258 2.75 -2.96 -13.44
CA ILE A 258 3.49 -2.27 -14.49
C ILE A 258 3.01 -0.83 -14.52
N MET A 259 3.93 0.11 -14.49
CA MET A 259 3.60 1.53 -14.44
C MET A 259 4.64 2.38 -15.18
N PRO A 260 4.32 3.62 -15.55
CA PRO A 260 5.30 4.55 -16.11
C PRO A 260 6.47 4.77 -15.17
N GLN A 261 7.64 5.05 -15.74
CA GLN A 261 8.81 5.45 -14.95
C GLN A 261 8.69 6.88 -14.40
N SER A 262 7.95 7.72 -15.10
CA SER A 262 7.72 9.12 -14.70
C SER A 262 6.29 9.53 -15.02
N TRP A 263 5.80 10.51 -14.28
CA TRP A 263 4.50 11.13 -14.49
C TRP A 263 4.67 12.63 -14.66
N SER A 264 3.95 13.20 -15.63
CA SER A 264 3.72 14.63 -15.69
C SER A 264 2.36 14.98 -15.09
N GLN A 265 2.30 16.14 -14.44
CA GLN A 265 1.04 16.63 -13.91
C GLN A 265 0.04 16.89 -15.05
N LYS A 266 -1.16 16.33 -14.95
CA LYS A 266 -2.23 16.64 -15.91
C LYS A 266 -2.68 18.08 -15.74
N GLN A 267 -2.61 18.83 -16.81
CA GLN A 267 -3.11 20.20 -16.92
C GLN A 267 -4.45 20.24 -17.68
N SER A 268 -5.19 21.31 -17.52
CA SER A 268 -6.50 21.55 -18.16
C SER A 268 -7.47 20.39 -17.95
N VAL A 269 -7.54 19.89 -16.70
CA VAL A 269 -8.42 18.79 -16.33
C VAL A 269 -9.86 19.24 -16.41
N THR A 270 -10.62 18.69 -17.36
CA THR A 270 -12.06 18.92 -17.51
C THR A 270 -12.89 17.81 -16.86
N ASN A 271 -12.37 16.60 -16.83
CA ASN A 271 -13.01 15.45 -16.21
C ASN A 271 -11.96 14.55 -15.54
N ILE A 272 -11.91 14.60 -14.22
CA ILE A 272 -10.93 13.84 -13.45
C ILE A 272 -11.24 12.34 -13.35
N LYS A 273 -12.48 11.94 -13.65
CA LYS A 273 -12.86 10.52 -13.64
C LYS A 273 -12.08 9.71 -14.67
N TYR A 274 -11.78 10.32 -15.80
CA TYR A 274 -11.16 9.66 -16.94
C TYR A 274 -9.81 10.30 -17.25
N LEU A 275 -8.87 10.23 -16.30
CA LEU A 275 -7.48 10.53 -16.65
C LEU A 275 -6.96 9.44 -17.58
N ALA A 276 -6.32 9.84 -18.67
CA ALA A 276 -5.54 8.90 -19.47
C ALA A 276 -4.44 8.28 -18.61
N LYS A 277 -4.07 7.02 -18.91
CA LYS A 277 -3.12 6.25 -18.08
C LYS A 277 -1.80 6.97 -17.82
N GLU A 278 -1.30 7.74 -18.78
CA GLU A 278 -0.06 8.51 -18.65
C GLU A 278 -0.13 9.64 -17.60
N PHE A 279 -1.34 10.06 -17.22
CA PHE A 279 -1.56 11.09 -16.21
C PHE A 279 -2.20 10.55 -14.92
N ASP A 280 -2.55 9.27 -14.90
CA ASP A 280 -3.06 8.59 -13.71
C ASP A 280 -1.94 7.75 -13.07
N PRO A 281 -1.28 8.26 -12.02
CA PRO A 281 -0.18 7.57 -11.38
C PRO A 281 -0.60 6.26 -10.70
N TYR A 282 -1.89 6.00 -10.63
CA TYR A 282 -2.48 4.85 -9.96
C TYR A 282 -3.15 3.86 -10.94
N SER A 283 -3.03 4.08 -12.24
CA SER A 283 -3.39 3.10 -13.26
C SER A 283 -2.24 2.15 -13.54
N PHE A 284 -2.51 0.85 -13.47
CA PHE A 284 -1.55 -0.20 -13.79
C PHE A 284 -1.70 -0.64 -15.24
N TYR A 285 -0.56 -0.83 -15.91
CA TYR A 285 -0.46 -1.25 -17.30
C TYR A 285 -0.39 -2.77 -17.42
N GLY A 286 -0.55 -3.26 -18.65
CA GLY A 286 -0.39 -4.68 -18.98
C GLY A 286 -1.70 -5.40 -19.26
N GLY A 287 -2.85 -4.84 -18.90
CA GLY A 287 -4.15 -5.38 -19.27
C GLY A 287 -4.46 -5.12 -20.74
N ARG A 288 -5.41 -5.88 -21.30
CA ARG A 288 -5.76 -5.88 -22.72
C ARG A 288 -6.53 -4.65 -23.19
N LYS A 289 -7.08 -3.89 -22.28
CA LYS A 289 -7.88 -2.69 -22.59
C LYS A 289 -7.18 -1.41 -22.13
N ALA A 290 -7.33 -0.37 -22.90
CA ALA A 290 -6.91 0.96 -22.56
C ALA A 290 -8.14 1.89 -22.47
N LEU A 291 -8.24 2.66 -21.39
CA LEU A 291 -9.27 3.67 -21.24
C LEU A 291 -8.74 5.01 -21.72
N SER A 292 -9.39 5.60 -22.71
CA SER A 292 -9.06 6.93 -23.20
C SER A 292 -9.55 8.03 -22.25
N ALA A 293 -9.03 9.24 -22.42
CA ALA A 293 -9.47 10.43 -21.68
C ALA A 293 -10.96 10.79 -21.93
N SER A 294 -11.53 10.33 -23.04
CA SER A 294 -12.96 10.48 -23.33
C SER A 294 -13.84 9.40 -22.68
N GLY A 295 -13.23 8.42 -21.99
CA GLY A 295 -13.93 7.30 -21.38
C GLY A 295 -14.24 6.15 -22.34
N ALA A 296 -13.71 6.15 -23.56
CA ALA A 296 -13.85 5.04 -24.49
C ALA A 296 -12.80 3.96 -24.21
N PHE A 297 -13.21 2.68 -24.32
CA PHE A 297 -12.28 1.56 -24.31
C PHE A 297 -11.71 1.30 -25.68
N THR A 298 -10.42 1.01 -25.73
CA THR A 298 -9.71 0.57 -26.94
C THR A 298 -8.83 -0.62 -26.61
N ASP A 299 -8.52 -1.44 -27.61
CA ASP A 299 -7.56 -2.51 -27.38
C ASP A 299 -6.16 -1.91 -27.14
N ALA A 300 -5.53 -2.32 -26.05
CA ALA A 300 -4.14 -1.99 -25.79
C ALA A 300 -3.26 -2.76 -26.79
N THR A 301 -2.21 -2.14 -27.29
CA THR A 301 -1.25 -2.80 -28.18
C THR A 301 -0.12 -3.48 -27.41
N ASP A 302 0.18 -2.98 -26.22
CA ASP A 302 1.31 -3.32 -25.38
C ASP A 302 0.90 -4.09 -24.11
N TYR A 303 -0.13 -4.95 -24.22
CA TYR A 303 -0.56 -5.78 -23.09
C TYR A 303 0.34 -7.01 -22.90
N VAL A 304 0.29 -7.59 -21.69
CA VAL A 304 0.99 -8.82 -21.35
C VAL A 304 0.25 -10.01 -21.97
N ASN A 305 0.90 -10.79 -22.81
CA ASN A 305 0.36 -12.02 -23.39
C ASN A 305 0.41 -13.18 -22.40
N LYS A 306 1.57 -13.34 -21.74
CA LYS A 306 1.79 -14.38 -20.74
C LYS A 306 2.88 -13.97 -19.76
N TYR A 307 2.83 -14.58 -18.58
CA TYR A 307 3.84 -14.39 -17.55
C TYR A 307 4.06 -15.65 -16.72
N VAL A 308 5.24 -15.73 -16.10
CA VAL A 308 5.57 -16.81 -15.16
C VAL A 308 6.63 -16.32 -14.18
N TRP A 309 6.53 -16.76 -12.94
CA TRP A 309 7.57 -16.59 -11.95
C TRP A 309 8.55 -17.75 -11.99
N ARG A 310 9.80 -17.49 -11.71
CA ARG A 310 10.84 -18.52 -11.65
C ARG A 310 11.71 -18.29 -10.42
N TYR A 311 12.00 -19.36 -9.71
CA TYR A 311 12.97 -19.38 -8.63
C TYR A 311 13.93 -20.57 -8.82
N GLY A 312 15.20 -20.29 -9.00
CA GLY A 312 16.17 -21.30 -9.41
C GLY A 312 15.78 -21.98 -10.73
N CYS A 313 15.53 -23.29 -10.68
CA CYS A 313 15.08 -24.08 -11.84
C CYS A 313 13.57 -24.32 -11.88
N THR A 314 12.82 -23.82 -10.87
CA THR A 314 11.39 -24.10 -10.72
C THR A 314 10.54 -22.91 -11.20
N TYR A 315 9.51 -23.21 -11.99
CA TYR A 315 8.52 -22.23 -12.44
C TYR A 315 7.29 -22.21 -11.54
N TYR A 316 6.73 -21.01 -11.33
CA TYR A 316 5.56 -20.74 -10.48
C TYR A 316 4.56 -19.84 -11.24
N PRO A 317 3.39 -20.34 -11.62
CA PRO A 317 3.02 -21.78 -11.64
C PRO A 317 3.89 -22.56 -12.63
N GLN A 318 3.77 -23.88 -12.66
CA GLN A 318 4.58 -24.73 -13.54
C GLN A 318 4.40 -24.42 -15.03
N SER A 319 3.21 -23.96 -15.41
CA SER A 319 2.93 -23.45 -16.76
C SER A 319 2.72 -21.93 -16.71
N PRO A 320 3.21 -21.18 -17.72
CA PRO A 320 2.94 -19.75 -17.80
C PRO A 320 1.44 -19.45 -17.77
N ILE A 321 1.08 -18.34 -17.14
CA ILE A 321 -0.31 -17.83 -17.15
C ILE A 321 -0.46 -17.00 -18.43
N GLU A 322 -1.40 -17.41 -19.26
CA GLU A 322 -1.73 -16.76 -20.52
C GLU A 322 -2.94 -15.83 -20.34
N LEU A 323 -2.86 -14.66 -20.99
CA LEU A 323 -3.93 -13.66 -20.99
C LEU A 323 -4.72 -13.62 -22.30
N VAL A 324 -4.43 -14.55 -23.19
CA VAL A 324 -5.12 -14.70 -24.50
C VAL A 324 -5.77 -16.08 -24.53
N PRO A 325 -7.05 -16.21 -24.86
CA PRO A 325 -7.96 -15.18 -25.43
C PRO A 325 -8.57 -14.20 -24.43
N ASP A 326 -8.47 -14.46 -23.12
CA ASP A 326 -9.00 -13.60 -22.07
C ASP A 326 -8.08 -13.56 -20.83
N SER A 327 -8.33 -12.63 -19.92
CA SER A 327 -7.53 -12.43 -18.71
C SER A 327 -8.07 -13.17 -17.48
N THR A 328 -9.05 -14.06 -17.64
CA THR A 328 -9.75 -14.72 -16.52
C THR A 328 -8.79 -15.50 -15.64
N LEU A 329 -7.88 -16.27 -16.23
CA LEU A 329 -6.92 -17.06 -15.47
C LEU A 329 -5.97 -16.17 -14.66
N ALA A 330 -5.51 -15.04 -15.22
CA ALA A 330 -4.66 -14.09 -14.50
C ALA A 330 -5.42 -13.40 -13.37
N LEU A 331 -6.67 -13.04 -13.58
CA LEU A 331 -7.55 -12.48 -12.54
C LEU A 331 -7.75 -13.49 -11.41
N GLU A 332 -8.17 -14.73 -11.73
CA GLU A 332 -8.41 -15.77 -10.73
C GLU A 332 -7.14 -16.12 -9.94
N THR A 333 -5.97 -16.17 -10.59
CA THR A 333 -4.69 -16.38 -9.90
C THR A 333 -4.38 -15.23 -8.93
N SER A 334 -4.67 -14.00 -9.34
CA SER A 334 -4.50 -12.82 -8.48
C SER A 334 -5.46 -12.86 -7.30
N LEU A 335 -6.71 -13.23 -7.52
CA LEU A 335 -7.71 -13.39 -6.45
C LEU A 335 -7.35 -14.51 -5.48
N ALA A 336 -6.87 -15.64 -5.98
CA ALA A 336 -6.41 -16.75 -5.14
C ALA A 336 -5.21 -16.36 -4.27
N THR A 337 -4.29 -15.56 -4.82
CA THR A 337 -3.13 -15.04 -4.07
C THR A 337 -3.56 -14.17 -2.89
N LEU A 338 -4.69 -13.49 -3.01
CA LEU A 338 -5.24 -12.58 -2.00
C LEU A 338 -6.04 -13.28 -0.92
N ASP A 339 -6.23 -14.59 -1.04
CA ASP A 339 -7.05 -15.40 -0.11
C ASP A 339 -8.47 -14.84 0.07
N LEU A 340 -9.03 -14.28 -1.00
CA LEU A 340 -10.39 -13.72 -1.00
C LEU A 340 -11.41 -14.85 -1.03
N LYS A 341 -12.37 -14.79 -0.13
CA LYS A 341 -13.47 -15.75 -0.09
C LYS A 341 -14.33 -15.61 -1.35
N ASN A 342 -14.80 -16.73 -1.87
CA ASN A 342 -15.57 -16.84 -3.13
C ASN A 342 -16.79 -15.88 -3.25
N ASN A 343 -17.28 -15.31 -2.16
CA ASN A 343 -18.43 -14.42 -2.14
C ASN A 343 -18.09 -12.92 -2.14
N GLU A 344 -16.81 -12.58 -2.02
CA GLU A 344 -16.38 -11.19 -1.97
C GLU A 344 -15.65 -10.84 -3.28
N ARG A 345 -16.37 -10.27 -4.23
CA ARG A 345 -15.74 -9.76 -5.45
C ARG A 345 -15.03 -8.45 -5.18
N PRO A 346 -13.70 -8.40 -5.36
CA PRO A 346 -12.94 -7.18 -5.16
C PRO A 346 -13.25 -6.14 -6.24
N PHE A 347 -12.95 -4.89 -5.96
CA PHE A 347 -13.21 -3.77 -6.86
C PHE A 347 -12.54 -3.96 -8.24
N MET A 348 -11.34 -4.50 -8.29
CA MET A 348 -10.63 -4.76 -9.56
C MET A 348 -11.34 -5.78 -10.46
N ALA A 349 -12.18 -6.65 -9.90
CA ALA A 349 -12.98 -7.63 -10.67
C ALA A 349 -14.35 -7.08 -11.07
N THR A 350 -14.69 -5.84 -10.69
CA THR A 350 -15.94 -5.20 -11.13
C THR A 350 -15.82 -4.69 -12.55
N LEU A 351 -16.96 -4.57 -13.22
CA LEU A 351 -17.01 -3.98 -14.55
C LEU A 351 -16.83 -2.46 -14.46
N GLU A 352 -16.13 -1.91 -15.41
CA GLU A 352 -16.08 -0.48 -15.70
C GLU A 352 -16.85 -0.24 -17.00
N ASP A 353 -17.93 0.54 -16.88
CA ASP A 353 -18.85 0.77 -17.98
C ASP A 353 -18.54 2.10 -18.67
N ASN A 354 -18.62 2.09 -19.99
CA ASN A 354 -18.83 3.29 -20.80
C ASN A 354 -20.20 3.22 -21.49
N ALA A 355 -20.47 4.14 -22.39
CA ALA A 355 -21.77 4.22 -23.07
C ALA A 355 -22.08 2.98 -23.97
N THR A 356 -21.08 2.21 -24.36
CA THR A 356 -21.19 1.15 -25.37
C THR A 356 -20.65 -0.21 -24.94
N GLU A 357 -19.72 -0.24 -23.98
CA GLU A 357 -19.00 -1.46 -23.61
C GLU A 357 -18.73 -1.50 -22.11
N SER A 358 -18.63 -2.72 -21.58
CA SER A 358 -18.28 -3.02 -20.19
C SER A 358 -17.07 -3.96 -20.16
N HIS A 359 -16.03 -3.58 -19.43
CA HIS A 359 -14.83 -4.40 -19.27
C HIS A 359 -14.44 -4.52 -17.78
N PRO A 360 -13.87 -5.66 -17.36
CA PRO A 360 -13.29 -5.76 -16.02
C PRO A 360 -12.22 -4.68 -15.82
N ARG A 361 -12.25 -4.02 -14.68
CA ARG A 361 -11.22 -3.03 -14.29
C ARG A 361 -9.82 -3.62 -14.31
N PHE A 362 -9.72 -4.91 -14.01
CA PHE A 362 -8.47 -5.66 -14.11
C PHE A 362 -7.85 -5.57 -15.51
N GLU A 363 -8.64 -5.60 -16.57
CA GLU A 363 -8.14 -5.48 -17.95
C GLU A 363 -7.80 -4.05 -18.36
N SER A 364 -8.38 -3.04 -17.71
CA SER A 364 -8.24 -1.65 -18.13
C SER A 364 -7.19 -0.86 -17.34
N ARG A 365 -7.23 -0.90 -16.00
CA ARG A 365 -6.39 -0.05 -15.15
C ARG A 365 -5.93 -0.64 -13.82
N ASP A 366 -6.44 -1.81 -13.44
CA ASP A 366 -6.14 -2.42 -12.16
C ASP A 366 -5.36 -3.74 -12.33
N PHE A 367 -4.61 -3.86 -13.43
CA PHE A 367 -3.86 -5.06 -13.77
C PHE A 367 -2.75 -5.35 -12.76
N VAL A 368 -2.75 -6.56 -12.22
CA VAL A 368 -1.75 -7.04 -11.29
C VAL A 368 -1.32 -8.45 -11.62
N LEU A 369 -0.03 -8.71 -11.53
CA LEU A 369 0.58 -10.02 -11.67
C LEU A 369 0.86 -10.52 -10.26
N ALA A 370 0.06 -11.45 -9.77
CA ALA A 370 0.18 -11.94 -8.42
C ALA A 370 0.44 -13.46 -8.39
N HIS A 371 1.21 -13.89 -7.39
CA HIS A 371 1.43 -15.31 -7.13
C HIS A 371 1.64 -15.58 -5.66
N SER A 372 1.03 -16.64 -5.15
CA SER A 372 1.22 -17.13 -3.79
C SER A 372 2.24 -18.28 -3.78
N PHE A 373 3.26 -18.13 -2.95
CA PHE A 373 4.26 -19.17 -2.68
C PHE A 373 3.95 -19.97 -1.41
N ARG A 374 2.76 -19.76 -0.83
CA ARG A 374 2.31 -20.50 0.35
C ARG A 374 2.23 -21.99 0.05
N LYS A 375 2.85 -22.81 0.90
CA LYS A 375 2.92 -24.26 0.73
C LYS A 375 1.83 -25.01 1.48
N SER A 376 1.19 -24.37 2.47
CA SER A 376 0.13 -24.97 3.27
C SER A 376 -0.95 -23.95 3.55
N GLY A 377 -2.21 -24.38 3.49
CA GLY A 377 -3.40 -23.58 3.81
C GLY A 377 -3.90 -23.77 5.25
N ASP A 378 -3.16 -24.46 6.12
CA ASP A 378 -3.60 -24.71 7.50
C ASP A 378 -3.43 -23.45 8.37
N LYS A 379 -4.49 -23.20 9.14
CA LYS A 379 -4.57 -22.10 10.09
C LYS A 379 -3.49 -22.26 11.17
N GLY A 380 -2.47 -21.43 11.13
CA GLY A 380 -1.50 -21.28 12.21
C GLY A 380 -0.04 -21.19 11.78
N ILE A 381 0.41 -21.94 10.78
CA ILE A 381 1.78 -21.85 10.27
C ILE A 381 1.74 -21.70 8.76
N VAL A 382 2.05 -20.51 8.27
CA VAL A 382 2.16 -20.24 6.84
C VAL A 382 3.61 -20.47 6.43
N LEU A 383 3.85 -21.54 5.70
CA LEU A 383 5.16 -21.82 5.10
C LEU A 383 5.20 -21.23 3.69
N GLY A 384 6.06 -20.26 3.51
CA GLY A 384 6.34 -19.65 2.21
C GLY A 384 7.59 -20.23 1.53
N LEU A 385 8.08 -19.49 0.54
CA LEU A 385 9.33 -19.78 -0.15
C LEU A 385 10.52 -19.27 0.67
N ASN A 386 11.50 -20.14 0.93
CA ASN A 386 12.76 -19.71 1.51
C ASN A 386 13.76 -19.37 0.39
N SER A 387 13.97 -18.09 0.14
CA SER A 387 14.94 -17.59 -0.85
C SER A 387 16.31 -17.25 -0.24
N ALA A 388 16.42 -17.21 1.09
CA ALA A 388 17.66 -16.85 1.78
C ALA A 388 18.77 -17.89 1.59
N ASN A 389 18.41 -19.16 1.46
CA ASN A 389 19.39 -20.26 1.44
C ASN A 389 20.01 -20.54 0.07
N SER A 390 19.45 -20.06 -1.04
CA SER A 390 19.93 -20.45 -2.36
C SER A 390 20.74 -19.36 -3.06
N GLY A 391 20.63 -18.11 -2.65
CA GLY A 391 21.22 -16.97 -3.36
C GLY A 391 20.70 -16.77 -4.79
N ALA A 392 19.75 -17.59 -5.25
CA ALA A 392 19.16 -17.45 -6.57
C ALA A 392 18.11 -16.33 -6.58
N PRO A 393 18.11 -15.41 -7.56
CA PRO A 393 17.09 -14.40 -7.68
C PRO A 393 15.74 -15.03 -8.02
N ILE A 394 14.68 -14.39 -7.61
CA ILE A 394 13.34 -14.66 -8.11
C ILE A 394 13.19 -13.87 -9.40
N SER A 395 12.80 -14.51 -10.49
CA SER A 395 12.62 -13.85 -11.78
C SER A 395 11.16 -13.82 -12.17
N LEU A 396 10.68 -12.68 -12.66
CA LEU A 396 9.42 -12.56 -13.37
C LEU A 396 9.72 -12.49 -14.87
N GLN A 397 9.20 -13.43 -15.64
CA GLN A 397 9.29 -13.43 -17.09
C GLN A 397 7.98 -12.91 -17.67
N LEU A 398 8.07 -11.87 -18.48
CA LEU A 398 6.94 -11.18 -19.11
C LEU A 398 7.09 -11.27 -20.63
N HIS A 399 6.01 -11.62 -21.31
CA HIS A 399 5.89 -11.57 -22.75
C HIS A 399 4.77 -10.61 -23.12
N PHE A 400 5.10 -9.54 -23.82
CA PHE A 400 4.15 -8.55 -24.29
C PHE A 400 3.71 -8.82 -25.73
N ASN A 401 2.54 -8.33 -26.10
CA ASN A 401 2.09 -8.38 -27.49
C ASN A 401 2.92 -7.50 -28.41
N SER A 402 3.37 -6.36 -27.92
CA SER A 402 4.29 -5.46 -28.63
C SER A 402 5.26 -4.81 -27.62
N ASN A 403 6.18 -3.97 -28.12
CA ASN A 403 7.12 -3.24 -27.27
C ASN A 403 6.39 -2.41 -26.19
N PRO A 404 6.54 -2.75 -24.89
CA PRO A 404 5.85 -2.03 -23.82
C PRO A 404 6.31 -0.58 -23.63
N ASN A 405 7.48 -0.23 -24.15
CA ASN A 405 8.07 1.09 -24.03
C ASN A 405 7.83 2.00 -25.27
N ALA A 406 7.04 1.55 -26.24
CA ALA A 406 6.87 2.28 -27.50
C ALA A 406 6.25 3.67 -27.28
N SER A 407 5.29 3.80 -26.38
CA SER A 407 4.61 5.08 -26.09
C SER A 407 5.20 5.82 -24.90
N LEU A 408 5.61 5.10 -23.87
CA LEU A 408 6.10 5.62 -22.59
C LEU A 408 6.98 4.59 -21.91
N PRO A 409 8.20 4.96 -21.43
CA PRO A 409 9.05 4.06 -20.66
C PRO A 409 8.33 3.56 -19.41
N LYS A 410 8.36 2.24 -19.21
CA LYS A 410 7.67 1.57 -18.10
C LYS A 410 8.65 0.90 -17.15
N SER A 411 8.18 0.67 -15.95
CA SER A 411 8.85 -0.11 -14.92
C SER A 411 7.87 -1.12 -14.32
N VAL A 412 8.43 -2.19 -13.78
CA VAL A 412 7.71 -3.15 -12.95
C VAL A 412 8.01 -2.82 -11.49
N GLN A 413 6.96 -2.57 -10.73
CA GLN A 413 7.02 -2.45 -9.28
C GLN A 413 6.55 -3.76 -8.68
N THR A 414 7.41 -4.42 -7.93
CA THR A 414 7.09 -5.68 -7.24
C THR A 414 7.03 -5.42 -5.74
N PHE A 415 5.95 -5.87 -5.13
CA PHE A 415 5.78 -5.93 -3.68
C PHE A 415 5.87 -7.37 -3.24
N ILE A 416 6.67 -7.61 -2.21
CA ILE A 416 6.94 -8.92 -1.64
C ILE A 416 6.41 -8.95 -0.22
N GLU A 417 5.49 -9.87 0.04
CA GLU A 417 4.95 -10.14 1.37
C GLU A 417 5.77 -11.25 2.03
N GLN A 418 6.18 -10.99 3.27
CA GLN A 418 6.91 -11.94 4.10
C GLN A 418 6.24 -11.99 5.47
N GLU A 419 6.23 -13.14 6.10
CA GLU A 419 5.81 -13.28 7.49
C GLU A 419 7.03 -13.26 8.40
N ASN A 420 7.03 -12.35 9.35
CA ASN A 420 8.09 -12.13 10.31
C ASN A 420 7.53 -12.07 11.73
N THR A 421 8.38 -12.28 12.71
CA THR A 421 8.07 -12.01 14.12
C THR A 421 9.02 -10.95 14.66
N LEU A 422 8.45 -9.88 15.19
CA LEU A 422 9.17 -8.87 15.95
C LEU A 422 9.19 -9.30 17.41
N TYR A 423 10.38 -9.59 17.93
CA TYR A 423 10.58 -9.84 19.36
C TYR A 423 10.90 -8.53 20.06
N ILE A 424 10.00 -8.10 20.92
CA ILE A 424 10.16 -6.87 21.71
C ILE A 424 10.73 -7.28 23.06
N LYS A 425 11.88 -6.68 23.40
CA LYS A 425 12.63 -6.90 24.63
C LYS A 425 12.51 -5.70 25.56
N PRO A 426 12.87 -5.84 26.83
CA PRO A 426 12.97 -4.71 27.73
C PRO A 426 13.89 -3.62 27.19
N ASN A 427 13.66 -2.37 27.62
CA ASN A 427 14.46 -1.20 27.25
C ASN A 427 14.49 -0.86 25.75
N GLY A 428 13.42 -1.22 25.01
CA GLY A 428 13.29 -0.88 23.62
C GLY A 428 14.21 -1.64 22.66
N GLU A 429 14.84 -2.69 23.13
CA GLU A 429 15.49 -3.65 22.22
C GLU A 429 14.45 -4.39 21.41
N SER A 430 14.72 -4.57 20.15
CA SER A 430 13.88 -5.37 19.26
C SER A 430 14.74 -6.17 18.31
N SER A 431 14.27 -7.35 17.94
CA SER A 431 14.88 -8.17 16.90
C SER A 431 13.79 -8.74 16.02
N THR A 432 14.00 -8.68 14.72
CA THR A 432 13.11 -9.32 13.74
C THR A 432 13.66 -10.68 13.38
N VAL A 433 12.81 -11.68 13.40
CA VAL A 433 13.13 -13.02 12.93
C VAL A 433 12.13 -13.37 11.85
N ALA A 434 12.64 -13.80 10.70
CA ALA A 434 11.79 -14.37 9.65
C ALA A 434 11.33 -15.75 10.12
N ASN A 435 10.03 -16.00 10.04
CA ASN A 435 9.42 -17.27 10.45
C ASN A 435 9.62 -18.35 9.39
#